data_3b6eb26b5e1902df2737a307f77d2bd0
#
_entry.id   3b6eb26b5e1902df2737a307f77d2bd0
#
_cell.length_a   1.000
_cell.length_b   1.000
_cell.length_c   1.000
_cell.angle_alpha   90.00
_cell.angle_beta   90.00
_cell.angle_gamma   90.00
#
_symmetry.space_group_name_H-M   'P 1'
#
loop_
_entity.id
_entity.type
_entity.pdbx_description
1 polymer ?
#
loop_
_entity_poly.entity_id
_entity_poly.type
_entity_poly.pdbx_seq_one_letter_code
_entity_poly.pdbx_strand_id
1 'polypeptide(L)' 'MTPEGKAEELFGIYLIYTENQTLAKKCSLIAVDEMLANAGMIWGWDAPEKIEFKKYWKEVKQEIDKL' A
#
# COMPACT_ATOMS: atom_id res chain seq x y z
N MET A 1 6.05 -10.99 -4.55
CA MET A 1 5.48 -9.89 -5.33
C MET A 1 6.28 -8.62 -5.11
N THR A 2 6.57 -7.88 -6.17
CA THR A 2 7.33 -6.64 -6.07
C THR A 2 6.43 -5.49 -5.61
N PRO A 3 7.00 -4.43 -5.01
CA PRO A 3 6.22 -3.23 -4.66
C PRO A 3 5.49 -2.64 -5.86
N GLU A 4 6.13 -2.60 -7.02
CA GLU A 4 5.52 -2.12 -8.25
C GLU A 4 4.30 -2.96 -8.64
N GLY A 5 4.45 -4.29 -8.64
CA GLY A 5 3.36 -5.21 -8.96
C GLY A 5 2.19 -5.08 -7.99
N LYS A 6 2.49 -4.92 -6.70
CA LYS A 6 1.45 -4.72 -5.69
C LYS A 6 0.72 -3.40 -5.87
N ALA A 7 1.45 -2.34 -6.22
CA ALA A 7 0.86 -1.04 -6.50
C ALA A 7 -0.11 -1.12 -7.67
N GLU A 8 0.29 -1.77 -8.75
CA GLU A 8 -0.57 -1.97 -9.93
C GLU A 8 -1.80 -2.79 -9.60
N GLU A 9 -1.64 -3.84 -8.80
CA GLU A 9 -2.76 -4.68 -8.35
C GLU A 9 -3.79 -3.88 -7.56
N LEU A 10 -3.34 -3.13 -6.55
CA LEU A 10 -4.23 -2.30 -5.74
C LEU A 10 -4.93 -1.23 -6.57
N PHE A 11 -4.17 -0.53 -7.40
CA PHE A 11 -4.72 0.49 -8.28
C PHE A 11 -5.79 -0.11 -9.20
N GLY A 12 -5.52 -1.27 -9.78
CA GLY A 12 -6.46 -1.95 -10.67
C GLY A 12 -7.75 -2.34 -9.97
N ILE A 13 -7.66 -2.85 -8.74
CA ILE A 13 -8.84 -3.23 -7.95
C ILE A 13 -9.73 -2.01 -7.70
N TYR A 14 -9.14 -0.91 -7.23
CA TYR A 14 -9.92 0.29 -6.94
C TYR A 14 -10.41 0.99 -8.20
N LEU A 15 -9.68 0.87 -9.30
CA LEU A 15 -10.12 1.42 -10.59
C LEU A 15 -11.41 0.76 -11.06
N ILE A 16 -11.52 -0.56 -10.87
CA ILE A 16 -12.75 -1.30 -11.22
C ILE A 16 -13.94 -0.78 -10.43
N TYR A 17 -13.74 -0.53 -9.13
CA TYR A 17 -14.84 -0.08 -8.26
C TYR A 17 -15.20 1.39 -8.43
N THR A 18 -14.22 2.24 -8.66
CA THR A 18 -14.44 3.69 -8.71
C THR A 18 -14.64 4.23 -10.11
N GLU A 19 -14.14 3.51 -11.10
CA GLU A 19 -14.14 3.94 -12.52
C GLU A 19 -13.48 5.31 -12.71
N ASN A 20 -12.60 5.70 -11.77
CA ASN A 20 -11.94 7.00 -11.76
C ASN A 20 -10.51 6.85 -11.27
N GLN A 21 -9.55 7.20 -12.14
CA GLN A 21 -8.12 7.03 -11.84
C GLN A 21 -7.68 7.81 -10.60
N THR A 22 -8.17 9.03 -10.45
CA THR A 22 -7.81 9.86 -9.29
C THR A 22 -8.32 9.25 -7.99
N LEU A 23 -9.56 8.78 -7.97
CA LEU A 23 -10.14 8.13 -6.79
C LEU A 23 -9.46 6.78 -6.52
N ALA A 24 -9.17 6.01 -7.56
CA ALA A 24 -8.46 4.74 -7.41
C ALA A 24 -7.09 4.93 -6.76
N LYS A 25 -6.36 5.97 -7.16
CA LYS A 25 -5.07 6.31 -6.58
C LYS A 25 -5.22 6.69 -5.10
N LYS A 26 -6.18 7.53 -4.79
CA LYS A 26 -6.46 7.95 -3.40
C LYS A 26 -6.84 6.76 -2.52
N CYS A 27 -7.72 5.90 -2.99
CA CYS A 27 -8.13 4.70 -2.26
C CYS A 27 -6.96 3.77 -2.02
N SER A 28 -6.09 3.58 -3.02
CA SER A 28 -4.90 2.75 -2.89
C SER A 28 -3.95 3.30 -1.82
N LEU A 29 -3.73 4.61 -1.82
CA LEU A 29 -2.86 5.26 -0.83
C LEU A 29 -3.43 5.14 0.58
N ILE A 30 -4.75 5.31 0.74
CA ILE A 30 -5.41 5.14 2.03
C ILE A 30 -5.25 3.71 2.54
N ALA A 31 -5.43 2.72 1.67
CA ALA A 31 -5.27 1.32 2.04
C ALA A 31 -3.85 1.03 2.54
N VAL A 32 -2.84 1.56 1.86
CA VAL A 32 -1.44 1.39 2.27
C VAL A 32 -1.17 2.10 3.60
N ASP A 33 -1.69 3.31 3.78
CA ASP A 33 -1.52 4.06 5.02
C ASP A 33 -2.15 3.32 6.21
N GLU A 34 -3.31 2.68 6.02
CA GLU A 34 -3.93 1.85 7.06
C GLU A 34 -3.05 0.67 7.43
N MET A 35 -2.44 0.00 6.45
CA MET A 35 -1.52 -1.10 6.71
C MET A 35 -0.30 -0.64 7.49
N LEU A 36 0.27 0.51 7.13
CA LEU A 36 1.41 1.08 7.83
C LEU A 36 1.05 1.46 9.28
N ALA A 37 -0.12 2.05 9.48
CA ALA A 37 -0.58 2.45 10.80
C ALA A 37 -0.79 1.25 11.72
N ASN A 38 -1.21 0.11 11.18
CA ASN A 38 -1.52 -1.09 11.96
C ASN A 38 -0.35 -2.07 12.07
N ALA A 39 0.81 -1.75 11.50
CA ALA A 39 1.97 -2.64 11.51
C ALA A 39 2.41 -3.03 12.94
N GLY A 40 2.38 -2.08 13.87
CA GLY A 40 2.75 -2.33 15.26
C GLY A 40 1.78 -3.28 15.97
N MET A 41 0.50 -3.29 15.58
CA MET A 41 -0.50 -4.19 16.15
C MET A 41 -0.34 -5.61 15.63
N ILE A 42 0.14 -5.75 14.37
CA ILE A 42 0.31 -7.05 13.73
C ILE A 42 1.60 -7.73 14.21
N TRP A 43 2.71 -6.99 14.26
CA TRP A 43 4.05 -7.56 14.47
C TRP A 43 4.65 -7.24 15.85
N GLY A 44 4.06 -6.29 16.59
CA GLY A 44 4.68 -5.73 17.79
C GLY A 44 5.70 -4.64 17.41
N TRP A 45 6.13 -3.86 18.38
CA TRP A 45 6.93 -2.65 18.11
C TRP A 45 8.39 -2.94 17.75
N ASP A 46 8.94 -4.06 18.23
CA ASP A 46 10.36 -4.38 18.08
C ASP A 46 10.64 -5.54 17.12
N ALA A 47 9.63 -6.05 16.43
CA ALA A 47 9.80 -7.20 15.53
C ALA A 47 10.57 -6.79 14.27
N PRO A 48 11.60 -7.55 13.86
CA PRO A 48 12.32 -7.29 12.61
C PRO A 48 11.40 -7.31 11.40
N GLU A 49 10.41 -8.19 11.39
CA GLU A 49 9.42 -8.31 10.31
C GLU A 49 8.63 -7.02 10.12
N LYS A 50 8.40 -6.25 11.20
CA LYS A 50 7.72 -4.96 11.12
C LYS A 50 8.50 -3.96 10.30
N ILE A 51 9.83 -3.95 10.42
CA ILE A 51 10.70 -3.03 9.66
C ILE A 51 10.60 -3.34 8.18
N GLU A 52 10.70 -4.63 7.81
CA GLU A 52 10.59 -5.06 6.43
C GLU A 52 9.20 -4.81 5.86
N PHE A 53 8.16 -5.06 6.65
CA PHE A 53 6.77 -4.80 6.29
C PHE A 53 6.57 -3.32 5.97
N LYS A 54 7.03 -2.43 6.86
CA LYS A 54 6.91 -0.98 6.64
C LYS A 54 7.68 -0.52 5.41
N LYS A 55 8.90 -1.05 5.22
CA LYS A 55 9.72 -0.71 4.06
C LYS A 55 9.03 -1.09 2.76
N TYR A 56 8.51 -2.32 2.70
CA TYR A 56 7.80 -2.82 1.53
C TYR A 56 6.59 -1.92 1.19
N TRP A 57 5.76 -1.61 2.16
CA TRP A 57 4.55 -0.84 1.93
C TRP A 57 4.83 0.63 1.64
N LYS A 58 5.92 1.20 2.17
CA LYS A 58 6.37 2.53 1.77
C LYS A 58 6.78 2.57 0.31
N GLU A 59 7.45 1.53 -0.16
CA GLU A 59 7.82 1.40 -1.56
C GLU A 59 6.58 1.25 -2.44
N VAL A 60 5.59 0.46 -2.01
CA VAL A 60 4.30 0.35 -2.70
C VAL A 60 3.64 1.72 -2.82
N LYS A 61 3.65 2.50 -1.76
CA LYS A 61 3.08 3.85 -1.77
C LYS A 61 3.77 4.74 -2.79
N GLN A 62 5.10 4.69 -2.86
CA GLN A 62 5.87 5.44 -3.85
C GLN A 62 5.51 5.03 -5.28
N GLU A 63 5.33 3.75 -5.52
CA GLU A 63 4.94 3.25 -6.85
C GLU A 63 3.52 3.69 -7.21
N ILE A 64 2.59 3.71 -6.24
CA ILE A 64 1.24 4.22 -6.48
C ILE A 64 1.29 5.70 -6.87
N ASP A 65 2.14 6.49 -6.21
CA ASP A 65 2.27 7.92 -6.53
C ASP A 65 2.74 8.16 -7.97
N LYS A 66 3.45 7.21 -8.55
CA LYS A 66 3.91 7.30 -9.94
C LYS A 66 2.81 6.96 -10.96
N LEU A 67 1.76 6.30 -10.51
CA LEU A 67 0.64 5.95 -11.38
C LEU A 67 -0.28 7.14 -11.59
#